data_28fff4f8d7437ba79d20b3b36dc47aa3
#
_entry.id   28fff4f8d7437ba79d20b3b36dc47aa3
#
_cell.length_a   1.000
_cell.length_b   1.000
_cell.length_c   1.000
_cell.angle_alpha   90.00
_cell.angle_beta   90.00
_cell.angle_gamma   90.00
#
_symmetry.space_group_name_H-M   'P 1'
#
loop_
_entity.id
_entity.type
_entity.pdbx_description
1 polymer ?
#
loop_
_entity_poly.entity_id
_entity_poly.type
_entity_poly.pdbx_seq_one_letter_code
_entity_poly.pdbx_strand_id
1 'polypeptide(L)'
;DRRRLVARGRRHPKNQKRLSKTDNNPIAARDLSGKNTNKKTYFQGNVSMKWQLPVKGLSVKLNGSYVKHYAMRKKYFLPYDLNCWNQSTRSWGVEKGRIASTASLNQWFTETEEYTIQPAIEYANNFGKHAVSGLFLYEFTNSKFSSLSAGREDFPITDIMDMSWGQKVNDNLVKGGHGIDKRAGYVLRLNYSYDDKYLLEITSRIDASTALPKKYRWGVFPGVSVGWRVSQEDFFKEAVPFMENLKIRASAGRLGSDRAISNTMTYFSTASLSTDPIVLFGNTPQKYLGISRPVNPLLKWELTDTYNVGIESSMWNGLL
;
A
#
# COMPACT_ATOMS: atom_id res chain seq x y z
N ASP A 1 29.87 8.05 -32.54
CA ASP A 1 30.99 8.07 -31.56
C ASP A 1 30.66 8.80 -30.22
N ARG A 2 29.40 8.73 -29.77
CA ARG A 2 28.96 9.33 -28.52
C ARG A 2 29.21 8.44 -27.27
N ARG A 3 29.82 7.28 -27.39
CA ARG A 3 29.97 6.29 -26.31
C ARG A 3 31.27 6.41 -25.48
N ARG A 4 32.10 7.41 -25.74
CA ARG A 4 33.32 7.68 -24.96
C ARG A 4 33.21 9.02 -24.24
N LEU A 5 32.51 9.04 -23.11
CA LEU A 5 32.60 10.18 -22.20
C LEU A 5 33.90 10.08 -21.40
N VAL A 6 34.84 10.96 -21.69
CA VAL A 6 36.03 11.19 -20.89
C VAL A 6 35.60 11.98 -19.68
N ALA A 7 35.47 11.32 -18.52
CA ALA A 7 35.28 12.03 -17.26
C ALA A 7 36.56 12.83 -16.93
N ARG A 8 36.68 14.07 -17.44
CA ARG A 8 37.66 15.03 -16.97
C ARG A 8 37.26 15.52 -15.56
N GLY A 9 37.65 14.78 -14.53
CA GLY A 9 37.62 15.25 -13.16
C GLY A 9 38.57 16.43 -12.98
N ARG A 10 38.08 17.56 -12.46
CA ARG A 10 38.92 18.68 -12.02
C ARG A 10 39.90 18.17 -10.97
N ARG A 11 41.20 18.51 -11.15
CA ARG A 11 42.28 18.18 -10.24
C ARG A 11 42.03 18.81 -8.89
N HIS A 12 41.77 17.97 -7.86
CA HIS A 12 42.04 18.32 -6.47
C HIS A 12 43.34 17.59 -6.06
N PRO A 13 44.39 18.32 -5.68
CA PRO A 13 45.59 17.70 -5.15
C PRO A 13 45.36 17.29 -3.70
N LYS A 14 45.73 16.08 -3.33
CA LYS A 14 45.76 15.49 -1.98
C LYS A 14 44.43 14.82 -1.53
N ASN A 15 44.32 13.58 -1.81
CA ASN A 15 43.44 12.50 -1.36
C ASN A 15 42.67 11.83 -2.50
N GLN A 16 43.40 11.35 -3.51
CA GLN A 16 42.77 10.40 -4.47
C GLN A 16 42.74 9.01 -3.82
N LYS A 17 41.63 8.73 -3.13
CA LYS A 17 41.23 7.34 -2.85
C LYS A 17 41.22 6.58 -4.18
N ARG A 18 41.82 5.37 -4.18
CA ARG A 18 41.62 4.38 -5.23
C ARG A 18 40.14 4.34 -5.56
N LEU A 19 39.73 4.74 -6.76
CA LEU A 19 38.37 4.49 -7.24
C LEU A 19 38.20 2.98 -7.25
N SER A 20 37.42 2.48 -6.29
CA SER A 20 37.14 1.05 -6.21
C SER A 20 36.26 0.65 -7.40
N LYS A 21 36.27 -0.65 -7.78
CA LYS A 21 35.36 -1.21 -8.79
C LYS A 21 33.86 -0.88 -8.56
N THR A 22 33.52 -0.32 -7.41
CA THR A 22 32.16 0.03 -6.98
C THR A 22 31.79 1.50 -7.21
N ASP A 23 32.76 2.37 -7.56
CA ASP A 23 32.48 3.79 -7.74
C ASP A 23 31.84 4.03 -9.12
N ASN A 24 30.53 4.32 -9.10
CA ASN A 24 29.78 4.67 -10.31
C ASN A 24 29.94 6.16 -10.62
N ASN A 25 30.22 6.46 -11.89
CA ASN A 25 30.12 7.84 -12.38
C ASN A 25 28.63 8.16 -12.62
N PRO A 26 27.99 9.08 -11.86
CA PRO A 26 26.56 9.35 -11.97
C PRO A 26 26.15 9.88 -13.38
N ILE A 27 27.03 10.64 -14.03
CA ILE A 27 26.77 11.19 -15.37
C ILE A 27 26.80 10.07 -16.41
N ALA A 28 27.81 9.22 -16.38
CA ALA A 28 27.91 8.08 -17.29
C ALA A 28 26.76 7.08 -17.03
N ALA A 29 26.42 6.83 -15.78
CA ALA A 29 25.28 5.98 -15.44
C ALA A 29 23.96 6.53 -15.98
N ARG A 30 23.73 7.84 -15.87
CA ARG A 30 22.52 8.49 -16.41
C ARG A 30 22.46 8.42 -17.95
N ASP A 31 23.58 8.71 -18.63
CA ASP A 31 23.57 8.95 -20.07
C ASP A 31 23.85 7.68 -20.89
N LEU A 32 24.56 6.70 -20.32
CA LEU A 32 25.05 5.53 -21.06
C LEU A 32 24.44 4.19 -20.59
N SER A 33 23.89 4.11 -19.36
CA SER A 33 23.44 2.82 -18.81
C SER A 33 22.12 2.28 -19.38
N GLY A 34 21.48 3.01 -20.28
CA GLY A 34 20.20 2.62 -20.88
C GLY A 34 19.02 3.42 -20.37
N LYS A 35 17.82 2.81 -20.39
CA LYS A 35 16.56 3.51 -20.09
C LYS A 35 15.65 2.67 -19.20
N ASN A 36 15.02 3.33 -18.23
CA ASN A 36 13.99 2.73 -17.39
C ASN A 36 12.71 3.55 -17.54
N THR A 37 11.66 2.91 -18.05
CA THR A 37 10.33 3.52 -18.21
C THR A 37 9.33 2.75 -17.37
N ASN A 38 8.44 3.49 -16.69
CA ASN A 38 7.35 2.93 -15.93
C ASN A 38 6.06 3.68 -16.30
N LYS A 39 5.20 2.99 -17.06
CA LYS A 39 3.87 3.52 -17.42
C LYS A 39 2.85 2.93 -16.47
N LYS A 40 2.06 3.81 -15.85
CA LYS A 40 0.95 3.42 -15.00
C LYS A 40 -0.33 4.00 -15.55
N THR A 41 -1.36 3.19 -15.64
CA THR A 41 -2.68 3.58 -16.09
C THR A 41 -3.68 3.21 -15.01
N TYR A 42 -4.50 4.18 -14.62
CA TYR A 42 -5.57 4.00 -13.65
C TYR A 42 -6.91 4.25 -14.32
N PHE A 43 -7.82 3.37 -14.09
CA PHE A 43 -9.25 3.56 -14.35
C PHE A 43 -9.99 3.42 -13.03
N GLN A 44 -10.83 4.40 -12.70
CA GLN A 44 -11.68 4.36 -11.53
C GLN A 44 -13.08 4.81 -11.92
N GLY A 45 -14.06 3.98 -11.62
CA GLY A 45 -15.48 4.29 -11.74
C GLY A 45 -16.18 4.16 -10.40
N ASN A 46 -16.98 5.15 -10.03
CA ASN A 46 -17.79 5.14 -8.82
C ASN A 46 -19.24 5.38 -9.17
N VAL A 47 -20.14 4.63 -8.54
CA VAL A 47 -21.59 4.82 -8.64
C VAL A 47 -22.15 4.96 -7.24
N SER A 48 -22.96 5.97 -7.01
CA SER A 48 -23.65 6.18 -5.74
C SER A 48 -25.14 6.41 -6.02
N MET A 49 -25.99 5.64 -5.39
CA MET A 49 -27.44 5.75 -5.46
C MET A 49 -27.98 5.92 -4.05
N LYS A 50 -28.88 6.89 -3.85
CA LYS A 50 -29.60 7.09 -2.59
C LYS A 50 -31.08 7.13 -2.86
N TRP A 51 -31.82 6.30 -2.15
CA TRP A 51 -33.26 6.23 -2.24
C TRP A 51 -33.89 6.57 -0.91
N GLN A 52 -34.73 7.64 -0.90
CA GLN A 52 -35.53 8.02 0.24
C GLN A 52 -36.76 7.14 0.30
N LEU A 53 -36.96 6.45 1.39
CA LEU A 53 -38.12 5.61 1.62
C LEU A 53 -39.31 6.44 2.12
N PRO A 54 -40.56 5.94 2.01
CA PRO A 54 -41.76 6.65 2.49
C PRO A 54 -41.75 6.90 4.01
N VAL A 55 -40.90 6.24 4.76
CA VAL A 55 -40.71 6.44 6.21
C VAL A 55 -39.81 7.63 6.43
N LYS A 56 -40.32 8.62 7.19
CA LYS A 56 -39.56 9.85 7.48
C LYS A 56 -38.21 9.56 8.08
N GLY A 57 -37.17 10.07 7.45
CA GLY A 57 -35.78 9.93 7.90
C GLY A 57 -35.09 8.64 7.47
N LEU A 58 -35.77 7.71 6.80
CA LEU A 58 -35.18 6.44 6.35
C LEU A 58 -34.73 6.50 4.90
N SER A 59 -33.51 6.11 4.62
CA SER A 59 -32.96 5.98 3.27
C SER A 59 -32.12 4.73 3.11
N VAL A 60 -32.09 4.23 1.88
CA VAL A 60 -31.19 3.16 1.45
C VAL A 60 -30.17 3.77 0.50
N LYS A 61 -28.92 3.38 0.66
CA LYS A 61 -27.81 3.83 -0.16
C LYS A 61 -27.05 2.63 -0.73
N LEU A 62 -26.65 2.72 -1.97
CA LEU A 62 -25.78 1.77 -2.61
C LEU A 62 -24.61 2.51 -3.23
N ASN A 63 -23.40 2.23 -2.75
CA ASN A 63 -22.17 2.67 -3.39
C ASN A 63 -21.48 1.48 -4.03
N GLY A 64 -20.98 1.71 -5.25
CA GLY A 64 -20.14 0.79 -5.97
C GLY A 64 -18.88 1.51 -6.44
N SER A 65 -17.75 0.85 -6.32
CA SER A 65 -16.45 1.33 -6.83
C SER A 65 -15.78 0.23 -7.62
N TYR A 66 -15.24 0.58 -8.78
CA TYR A 66 -14.39 -0.28 -9.57
C TYR A 66 -13.10 0.44 -9.90
N VAL A 67 -11.98 -0.18 -9.58
CA VAL A 67 -10.63 0.34 -9.84
C VAL A 67 -9.85 -0.68 -10.63
N LYS A 68 -9.26 -0.26 -11.73
CA LYS A 68 -8.33 -1.07 -12.51
C LYS A 68 -7.03 -0.32 -12.72
N HIS A 69 -5.94 -0.97 -12.36
CA HIS A 69 -4.61 -0.40 -12.43
C HIS A 69 -3.69 -1.32 -13.21
N TYR A 70 -3.05 -0.75 -14.23
CA TYR A 70 -1.99 -1.40 -15.00
C TYR A 70 -0.68 -0.69 -14.75
N ALA A 71 0.38 -1.44 -14.54
CA ALA A 71 1.73 -0.91 -14.53
C ALA A 71 2.61 -1.74 -15.46
N MET A 72 3.21 -1.07 -16.42
CA MET A 72 4.19 -1.65 -17.34
C MET A 72 5.53 -0.97 -17.14
N ARG A 73 6.49 -1.73 -16.64
CA ARG A 73 7.87 -1.27 -16.46
C ARG A 73 8.75 -1.94 -17.51
N LYS A 74 9.52 -1.13 -18.22
CA LYS A 74 10.52 -1.59 -19.18
C LYS A 74 11.88 -1.00 -18.78
N LYS A 75 12.83 -1.86 -18.52
CA LYS A 75 14.17 -1.47 -18.10
C LYS A 75 15.19 -2.07 -19.06
N TYR A 76 15.87 -1.21 -19.77
CA TYR A 76 16.92 -1.57 -20.71
C TYR A 76 18.26 -1.15 -20.15
N PHE A 77 19.18 -2.08 -20.02
CA PHE A 77 20.54 -1.85 -19.58
C PHE A 77 21.51 -1.96 -20.74
N LEU A 78 22.38 -0.98 -20.84
CA LEU A 78 23.50 -0.97 -21.75
C LEU A 78 24.80 -1.04 -20.96
N PRO A 79 25.71 -1.95 -21.32
CA PRO A 79 27.06 -1.90 -20.81
C PRO A 79 27.76 -0.65 -21.33
N TYR A 80 28.54 -0.01 -20.52
CA TYR A 80 29.35 1.14 -20.90
C TYR A 80 30.74 1.04 -20.31
N ASP A 81 31.71 1.65 -20.97
CA ASP A 81 33.11 1.65 -20.58
C ASP A 81 33.45 2.93 -19.83
N LEU A 82 34.27 2.80 -18.79
CA LEU A 82 34.79 3.93 -18.01
C LEU A 82 36.31 4.00 -18.15
N ASN A 83 36.83 5.21 -18.35
CA ASN A 83 38.23 5.47 -18.19
C ASN A 83 38.58 5.65 -16.72
N CYS A 84 39.39 4.78 -16.16
CA CYS A 84 39.83 4.79 -14.80
C CYS A 84 41.35 5.07 -14.73
N TRP A 85 41.76 5.94 -13.79
CA TRP A 85 43.15 6.15 -13.51
C TRP A 85 43.71 5.02 -12.62
N ASN A 86 44.71 4.33 -13.11
CA ASN A 86 45.44 3.33 -12.32
C ASN A 86 46.67 3.99 -11.66
N GLN A 87 46.60 4.10 -10.35
CA GLN A 87 47.65 4.76 -9.57
C GLN A 87 48.98 3.96 -9.52
N SER A 88 48.92 2.66 -9.65
CA SER A 88 50.11 1.78 -9.62
C SER A 88 50.92 1.90 -10.92
N THR A 89 50.23 1.94 -12.04
CA THR A 89 50.87 2.07 -13.40
C THR A 89 50.98 3.53 -13.83
N ARG A 90 50.37 4.48 -13.05
CA ARG A 90 50.27 5.91 -13.38
C ARG A 90 49.74 6.17 -14.82
N SER A 91 48.82 5.36 -15.27
CA SER A 91 48.22 5.42 -16.60
C SER A 91 46.69 5.34 -16.54
N TRP A 92 46.07 5.85 -17.63
CA TRP A 92 44.65 5.67 -17.85
C TRP A 92 44.38 4.28 -18.43
N GLY A 93 43.49 3.53 -17.82
CA GLY A 93 43.00 2.27 -18.35
C GLY A 93 41.49 2.33 -18.62
N VAL A 94 41.00 1.45 -19.46
CA VAL A 94 39.56 1.31 -19.76
C VAL A 94 39.01 0.13 -18.94
N GLU A 95 38.05 0.40 -18.10
CA GLU A 95 37.26 -0.63 -17.43
C GLU A 95 36.02 -0.91 -18.30
N LYS A 96 35.97 -2.11 -18.87
CA LYS A 96 34.91 -2.52 -19.80
C LYS A 96 33.72 -3.10 -19.06
N GLY A 97 32.52 -2.91 -19.63
CA GLY A 97 31.32 -3.60 -19.20
C GLY A 97 30.84 -3.18 -17.81
N ARG A 98 30.97 -1.91 -17.47
CA ARG A 98 30.47 -1.38 -16.21
C ARG A 98 28.96 -1.60 -16.07
N ILE A 99 28.49 -2.03 -14.89
CA ILE A 99 27.10 -2.37 -14.54
C ILE A 99 26.65 -3.74 -15.07
N ALA A 100 26.93 -4.08 -16.31
CA ALA A 100 26.57 -5.35 -16.90
C ALA A 100 27.59 -5.73 -17.97
N SER A 101 27.84 -7.03 -18.15
CA SER A 101 28.74 -7.54 -19.21
C SER A 101 28.10 -7.44 -20.59
N THR A 102 26.78 -7.53 -20.66
CA THR A 102 26.01 -7.52 -21.90
C THR A 102 24.77 -6.63 -21.78
N ALA A 103 24.22 -6.21 -22.91
CA ALA A 103 22.95 -5.49 -22.94
C ALA A 103 21.81 -6.41 -22.50
N SER A 104 20.88 -5.88 -21.71
CA SER A 104 19.73 -6.64 -21.23
C SER A 104 18.46 -5.81 -21.24
N LEU A 105 17.33 -6.46 -21.53
CA LEU A 105 16.00 -5.89 -21.48
C LEU A 105 15.13 -6.70 -20.51
N ASN A 106 14.57 -5.99 -19.52
CA ASN A 106 13.69 -6.57 -18.53
C ASN A 106 12.35 -5.85 -18.60
N GLN A 107 11.27 -6.62 -18.62
CA GLN A 107 9.90 -6.10 -18.63
C GLN A 107 9.09 -6.73 -17.49
N TRP A 108 8.27 -5.89 -16.86
CA TRP A 108 7.31 -6.30 -15.85
C TRP A 108 5.96 -5.73 -16.21
N PHE A 109 4.98 -6.56 -16.17
CA PHE A 109 3.58 -6.19 -16.27
C PHE A 109 2.89 -6.56 -14.96
N THR A 110 2.15 -5.62 -14.39
CA THR A 110 1.30 -5.86 -13.22
C THR A 110 -0.08 -5.30 -13.49
N GLU A 111 -1.08 -6.05 -13.09
CA GLU A 111 -2.48 -5.67 -13.15
C GLU A 111 -3.10 -5.86 -11.77
N THR A 112 -3.85 -4.87 -11.31
CA THR A 112 -4.68 -4.95 -10.12
C THR A 112 -6.08 -4.53 -10.50
N GLU A 113 -7.06 -5.34 -10.13
CA GLU A 113 -8.47 -5.09 -10.33
C GLU A 113 -9.18 -5.21 -8.99
N GLU A 114 -9.91 -4.17 -8.62
CA GLU A 114 -10.61 -4.11 -7.35
C GLU A 114 -12.04 -3.61 -7.57
N TYR A 115 -12.99 -4.28 -6.94
CA TYR A 115 -14.33 -3.75 -6.82
C TYR A 115 -14.78 -3.78 -5.37
N THR A 116 -15.52 -2.73 -4.99
CA THR A 116 -16.12 -2.58 -3.66
C THR A 116 -17.60 -2.30 -3.83
N ILE A 117 -18.42 -2.97 -3.05
CA ILE A 117 -19.87 -2.76 -2.99
C ILE A 117 -20.25 -2.48 -1.54
N GLN A 118 -21.03 -1.40 -1.33
CA GLN A 118 -21.42 -0.90 -0.02
C GLN A 118 -22.91 -0.57 0.01
N PRO A 119 -23.81 -1.53 0.17
CA PRO A 119 -25.20 -1.24 0.54
C PRO A 119 -25.27 -0.74 1.98
N ALA A 120 -26.10 0.27 2.21
CA ALA A 120 -26.30 0.86 3.52
C ALA A 120 -27.76 1.26 3.75
N ILE A 121 -28.15 1.25 5.01
CA ILE A 121 -29.42 1.79 5.52
C ILE A 121 -29.06 2.94 6.46
N GLU A 122 -29.63 4.10 6.20
CA GLU A 122 -29.45 5.30 7.00
C GLU A 122 -30.81 5.73 7.57
N TYR A 123 -30.84 6.06 8.84
CA TYR A 123 -32.00 6.65 9.51
C TYR A 123 -31.58 7.90 10.25
N ALA A 124 -32.37 8.99 10.15
CA ALA A 124 -32.16 10.19 10.93
C ALA A 124 -33.48 10.90 11.16
N ASN A 125 -33.83 11.13 12.43
CA ASN A 125 -35.06 11.86 12.79
C ASN A 125 -34.91 12.56 14.14
N ASN A 126 -35.71 13.60 14.33
CA ASN A 126 -35.81 14.36 15.58
C ASN A 126 -37.21 14.17 16.19
N PHE A 127 -37.24 13.84 17.47
CA PHE A 127 -38.43 13.64 18.26
C PHE A 127 -38.42 14.64 19.46
N GLY A 128 -38.91 15.86 19.23
CA GLY A 128 -38.78 16.93 20.19
C GLY A 128 -37.32 17.23 20.53
N LYS A 129 -36.91 17.00 21.80
CA LYS A 129 -35.52 17.20 22.25
C LYS A 129 -34.57 16.03 21.92
N HIS A 130 -35.09 14.96 21.36
CA HIS A 130 -34.32 13.77 21.06
C HIS A 130 -33.96 13.75 19.57
N ALA A 131 -32.68 13.76 19.24
CA ALA A 131 -32.19 13.53 17.89
C ALA A 131 -31.52 12.14 17.81
N VAL A 132 -31.97 11.33 16.86
CA VAL A 132 -31.46 9.96 16.65
C VAL A 132 -31.00 9.83 15.21
N SER A 133 -29.80 9.29 15.03
CA SER A 133 -29.37 8.82 13.70
C SER A 133 -28.67 7.49 13.79
N GLY A 134 -28.80 6.69 12.73
CA GLY A 134 -28.19 5.38 12.63
C GLY A 134 -27.75 5.08 11.21
N LEU A 135 -26.68 4.34 11.11
CA LEU A 135 -26.14 3.78 9.86
C LEU A 135 -25.86 2.30 10.09
N PHE A 136 -26.39 1.46 9.21
CA PHE A 136 -25.95 0.09 9.04
C PHE A 136 -25.44 -0.08 7.60
N LEU A 137 -24.21 -0.52 7.44
CA LEU A 137 -23.55 -0.70 6.17
C LEU A 137 -22.90 -2.07 6.09
N TYR A 138 -23.06 -2.76 4.98
CA TYR A 138 -22.26 -3.90 4.60
C TYR A 138 -21.24 -3.46 3.55
N GLU A 139 -20.00 -3.87 3.69
CA GLU A 139 -18.92 -3.62 2.73
C GLU A 139 -18.35 -4.94 2.25
N PHE A 140 -18.20 -5.08 0.96
CA PHE A 140 -17.47 -6.19 0.36
C PHE A 140 -16.48 -5.66 -0.65
N THR A 141 -15.22 -6.03 -0.49
CA THR A 141 -14.12 -5.70 -1.41
C THR A 141 -13.49 -6.99 -1.92
N ASN A 142 -13.26 -7.06 -3.23
CA ASN A 142 -12.49 -8.12 -3.86
C ASN A 142 -11.41 -7.48 -4.74
N SER A 143 -10.16 -7.76 -4.40
CA SER A 143 -8.98 -7.29 -5.11
C SER A 143 -8.26 -8.48 -5.74
N LYS A 144 -8.00 -8.40 -7.04
CA LYS A 144 -7.24 -9.39 -7.81
C LYS A 144 -5.96 -8.74 -8.29
N PHE A 145 -4.89 -9.47 -8.15
CA PHE A 145 -3.57 -9.07 -8.61
C PHE A 145 -3.02 -10.11 -9.57
N SER A 146 -2.42 -9.65 -10.67
CA SER A 146 -1.71 -10.48 -11.64
C SER A 146 -0.38 -9.80 -12.01
N SER A 147 0.65 -10.59 -12.16
CA SER A 147 1.96 -10.11 -12.59
C SER A 147 2.62 -11.06 -13.56
N LEU A 148 3.34 -10.51 -14.51
CA LEU A 148 4.19 -11.23 -15.44
C LEU A 148 5.49 -10.45 -15.60
N SER A 149 6.62 -11.15 -15.61
CA SER A 149 7.91 -10.57 -15.96
C SER A 149 8.66 -11.46 -16.91
N ALA A 150 9.46 -10.82 -17.78
CA ALA A 150 10.36 -11.49 -18.70
C ALA A 150 11.63 -10.67 -18.87
N GLY A 151 12.73 -11.35 -19.18
CA GLY A 151 14.01 -10.71 -19.46
C GLY A 151 14.79 -11.43 -20.55
N ARG A 152 15.50 -10.66 -21.35
CA ARG A 152 16.44 -11.13 -22.36
C ARG A 152 17.77 -10.38 -22.24
N GLU A 153 18.83 -11.07 -22.60
CA GLU A 153 20.22 -10.61 -22.60
C GLU A 153 20.87 -10.87 -23.95
N ASP A 154 22.09 -10.38 -24.13
CA ASP A 154 22.87 -10.57 -25.36
C ASP A 154 22.18 -9.98 -26.60
N PHE A 155 22.02 -8.66 -26.59
CA PHE A 155 21.44 -7.95 -27.73
C PHE A 155 22.56 -7.63 -28.76
N PRO A 156 22.51 -8.18 -29.99
CA PRO A 156 23.49 -7.88 -31.03
C PRO A 156 23.36 -6.43 -31.52
N ILE A 157 22.13 -5.89 -31.46
CA ILE A 157 21.83 -4.52 -31.84
C ILE A 157 21.27 -3.81 -30.60
N THR A 158 21.98 -2.77 -30.16
CA THR A 158 21.64 -2.06 -28.91
C THR A 158 20.70 -0.87 -29.10
N ASP A 159 20.40 -0.52 -30.36
CA ASP A 159 19.47 0.58 -30.66
C ASP A 159 18.00 0.12 -30.70
N ILE A 160 17.76 -1.18 -30.83
CA ILE A 160 16.42 -1.78 -30.83
C ILE A 160 16.11 -2.37 -29.43
N MET A 161 15.16 -1.76 -28.76
CA MET A 161 14.69 -2.20 -27.43
C MET A 161 13.50 -3.14 -27.55
N ASP A 162 13.65 -4.27 -28.22
CA ASP A 162 12.60 -5.28 -28.37
C ASP A 162 13.06 -6.62 -27.79
N MET A 163 12.14 -7.31 -27.09
CA MET A 163 12.41 -8.57 -26.42
C MET A 163 12.82 -9.68 -27.40
N SER A 164 12.33 -9.63 -28.64
CA SER A 164 12.62 -10.62 -29.69
C SER A 164 14.09 -10.64 -30.15
N TRP A 165 14.83 -9.54 -29.95
CA TRP A 165 16.21 -9.41 -30.39
C TRP A 165 17.27 -9.90 -29.41
N GLY A 166 16.86 -10.15 -28.14
CA GLY A 166 17.79 -10.74 -27.15
C GLY A 166 18.03 -12.22 -27.47
N GLN A 167 19.29 -12.64 -27.48
CA GLN A 167 19.66 -14.02 -27.81
C GLN A 167 19.51 -14.98 -26.63
N LYS A 168 19.71 -14.49 -25.40
CA LYS A 168 19.67 -15.29 -24.19
C LYS A 168 18.49 -14.94 -23.31
N VAL A 169 17.76 -15.96 -22.82
CA VAL A 169 16.68 -15.77 -21.82
C VAL A 169 17.29 -15.55 -20.44
N ASN A 170 16.78 -14.57 -19.70
CA ASN A 170 17.08 -14.43 -18.29
C ASN A 170 16.03 -15.18 -17.46
N ASP A 171 16.31 -16.44 -17.14
CA ASP A 171 15.39 -17.34 -16.44
C ASP A 171 14.97 -16.79 -15.04
N ASN A 172 15.82 -16.01 -14.40
CA ASN A 172 15.51 -15.39 -13.11
C ASN A 172 14.39 -14.36 -13.21
N LEU A 173 14.12 -13.84 -14.39
CA LEU A 173 13.09 -12.84 -14.65
C LEU A 173 11.84 -13.41 -15.34
N VAL A 174 11.87 -14.66 -15.78
CA VAL A 174 10.67 -15.31 -16.31
C VAL A 174 9.81 -15.78 -15.13
N LYS A 175 8.92 -14.90 -14.69
CA LYS A 175 8.08 -15.13 -13.50
C LYS A 175 6.67 -14.62 -13.75
N GLY A 176 5.71 -15.32 -13.18
CA GLY A 176 4.31 -14.91 -13.11
C GLY A 176 3.77 -15.10 -11.70
N GLY A 177 2.76 -14.35 -11.37
CA GLY A 177 2.10 -14.46 -10.08
C GLY A 177 0.68 -13.93 -10.15
N HIS A 178 -0.17 -14.44 -9.32
CA HIS A 178 -1.53 -13.95 -9.13
C HIS A 178 -1.91 -14.05 -7.66
N GLY A 179 -2.86 -13.23 -7.26
CA GLY A 179 -3.39 -13.24 -5.91
C GLY A 179 -4.80 -12.69 -5.88
N ILE A 180 -5.55 -13.09 -4.87
CA ILE A 180 -6.88 -12.61 -4.61
C ILE A 180 -6.95 -12.27 -3.12
N ASP A 181 -7.36 -11.05 -2.81
CA ASP A 181 -7.70 -10.61 -1.45
C ASP A 181 -9.18 -10.25 -1.39
N LYS A 182 -9.88 -10.82 -0.42
CA LYS A 182 -11.30 -10.55 -0.19
C LYS A 182 -11.50 -10.10 1.23
N ARG A 183 -12.25 -9.02 1.38
CA ARG A 183 -12.64 -8.46 2.66
C ARG A 183 -14.14 -8.26 2.71
N ALA A 184 -14.71 -8.50 3.85
CA ALA A 184 -16.11 -8.20 4.11
C ALA A 184 -16.24 -7.57 5.50
N GLY A 185 -17.18 -6.65 5.66
CA GLY A 185 -17.38 -6.00 6.93
C GLY A 185 -18.80 -5.49 7.10
N TYR A 186 -19.23 -5.40 8.35
CA TYR A 186 -20.44 -4.71 8.76
C TYR A 186 -20.03 -3.49 9.58
N VAL A 187 -20.66 -2.36 9.32
CA VAL A 187 -20.47 -1.13 10.08
C VAL A 187 -21.80 -0.74 10.67
N LEU A 188 -21.81 -0.54 11.97
CA LEU A 188 -22.92 0.01 12.73
C LEU A 188 -22.46 1.33 13.34
N ARG A 189 -23.27 2.39 13.19
CA ARG A 189 -23.13 3.65 13.91
C ARG A 189 -24.49 4.11 14.38
N LEU A 190 -24.58 4.43 15.65
CA LEU A 190 -25.76 5.00 16.27
C LEU A 190 -25.34 6.29 16.97
N ASN A 191 -26.04 7.39 16.66
CA ASN A 191 -25.87 8.66 17.35
C ASN A 191 -27.18 9.02 18.02
N TYR A 192 -27.06 9.51 19.23
CA TYR A 192 -28.14 10.03 20.01
C TYR A 192 -27.75 11.37 20.63
N SER A 193 -28.63 12.33 20.55
CA SER A 193 -28.47 13.63 21.20
C SER A 193 -29.76 13.98 21.93
N TYR A 194 -29.63 14.47 23.16
CA TYR A 194 -30.72 15.01 23.93
C TYR A 194 -30.53 16.49 24.19
N ASP A 195 -31.49 17.30 23.72
CA ASP A 195 -31.55 18.77 23.85
C ASP A 195 -30.25 19.45 23.39
N ASP A 196 -29.54 18.83 22.44
CA ASP A 196 -28.19 19.22 21.99
C ASP A 196 -27.14 19.34 23.12
N LYS A 197 -27.47 18.92 24.35
CA LYS A 197 -26.62 18.97 25.53
C LYS A 197 -25.83 17.68 25.72
N TYR A 198 -26.50 16.54 25.65
CA TYR A 198 -25.91 15.22 25.91
C TYR A 198 -25.80 14.45 24.61
N LEU A 199 -24.59 14.01 24.28
CA LEU A 199 -24.27 13.33 23.05
C LEU A 199 -23.76 11.91 23.35
N LEU A 200 -24.28 10.93 22.62
CA LEU A 200 -23.82 9.54 22.66
C LEU A 200 -23.61 9.05 21.24
N GLU A 201 -22.45 8.48 20.99
CA GLU A 201 -22.19 7.74 19.76
C GLU A 201 -21.74 6.31 20.12
N ILE A 202 -22.35 5.32 19.47
CA ILE A 202 -21.94 3.92 19.54
C ILE A 202 -21.57 3.50 18.12
N THR A 203 -20.37 2.98 17.96
CA THR A 203 -19.88 2.44 16.70
C THR A 203 -19.47 0.98 16.89
N SER A 204 -19.63 0.18 15.86
CA SER A 204 -19.07 -1.16 15.82
C SER A 204 -18.70 -1.50 14.38
N ARG A 205 -17.51 -2.05 14.19
CA ARG A 205 -17.09 -2.64 12.94
C ARG A 205 -16.81 -4.12 13.13
N ILE A 206 -17.40 -4.95 12.29
CA ILE A 206 -17.20 -6.40 12.28
C ILE A 206 -16.57 -6.75 10.95
N ASP A 207 -15.28 -7.06 10.93
CA ASP A 207 -14.51 -7.27 9.69
C ASP A 207 -14.04 -8.70 9.56
N ALA A 208 -14.02 -9.18 8.31
CA ALA A 208 -13.43 -10.45 7.91
C ALA A 208 -12.30 -10.24 6.90
N SER A 209 -11.19 -10.91 7.11
CA SER A 209 -10.03 -10.90 6.22
C SER A 209 -9.63 -12.33 5.81
N THR A 210 -9.37 -12.52 4.51
CA THR A 210 -8.86 -13.80 3.99
C THR A 210 -7.41 -14.07 4.40
N ALA A 211 -6.70 -13.08 4.92
CA ALA A 211 -5.36 -13.26 5.47
C ALA A 211 -5.33 -14.10 6.76
N LEU A 212 -6.50 -14.33 7.40
CA LEU A 212 -6.63 -15.04 8.66
C LEU A 212 -7.30 -16.41 8.50
N PRO A 213 -7.00 -17.38 9.41
CA PRO A 213 -7.66 -18.68 9.43
C PRO A 213 -9.19 -18.54 9.59
N LYS A 214 -9.95 -19.49 9.03
CA LYS A 214 -11.43 -19.45 9.09
C LYS A 214 -11.97 -19.19 10.50
N LYS A 215 -11.37 -19.81 11.55
CA LYS A 215 -11.77 -19.68 12.94
C LYS A 215 -11.60 -18.26 13.52
N TYR A 216 -10.61 -17.52 13.05
CA TYR A 216 -10.21 -16.19 13.57
C TYR A 216 -10.40 -15.08 12.55
N ARG A 217 -11.07 -15.37 11.44
CA ARG A 217 -11.26 -14.47 10.30
C ARG A 217 -12.07 -13.23 10.65
N TRP A 218 -13.11 -13.41 11.49
CA TRP A 218 -13.98 -12.33 11.91
C TRP A 218 -13.45 -11.67 13.18
N GLY A 219 -13.31 -10.35 13.15
CA GLY A 219 -12.98 -9.50 14.29
C GLY A 219 -14.13 -8.54 14.59
N VAL A 220 -14.34 -8.20 15.86
CA VAL A 220 -15.33 -7.22 16.30
C VAL A 220 -14.61 -6.06 16.97
N PHE A 221 -14.90 -4.84 16.52
CA PHE A 221 -14.20 -3.62 16.91
C PHE A 221 -15.23 -2.57 17.36
N PRO A 222 -15.66 -2.61 18.62
CA PRO A 222 -16.62 -1.66 19.18
C PRO A 222 -15.95 -0.35 19.57
N GLY A 223 -16.75 0.72 19.56
CA GLY A 223 -16.37 2.03 20.06
C GLY A 223 -17.57 2.74 20.69
N VAL A 224 -17.32 3.54 21.69
CA VAL A 224 -18.32 4.39 22.34
C VAL A 224 -17.72 5.76 22.59
N SER A 225 -18.51 6.80 22.37
CA SER A 225 -18.14 8.18 22.66
C SER A 225 -19.32 8.88 23.33
N VAL A 226 -19.02 9.64 24.38
CA VAL A 226 -19.97 10.49 25.08
C VAL A 226 -19.49 11.94 25.03
N GLY A 227 -20.43 12.87 24.96
CA GLY A 227 -20.13 14.27 24.97
C GLY A 227 -21.18 15.03 25.78
N TRP A 228 -20.73 16.03 26.54
CA TRP A 228 -21.58 16.93 27.26
C TRP A 228 -21.24 18.37 26.88
N ARG A 229 -22.21 19.06 26.32
CA ARG A 229 -22.13 20.49 26.00
C ARG A 229 -22.53 21.30 27.22
N VAL A 230 -21.60 21.53 28.12
CA VAL A 230 -21.81 22.27 29.37
C VAL A 230 -22.33 23.68 29.09
N SER A 231 -21.84 24.31 28.03
CA SER A 231 -22.29 25.66 27.63
C SER A 231 -23.77 25.77 27.24
N GLN A 232 -24.45 24.64 27.00
CA GLN A 232 -25.88 24.65 26.73
C GLN A 232 -26.75 24.54 28.03
N GLU A 233 -26.13 24.30 29.16
CA GLU A 233 -26.84 24.27 30.46
C GLU A 233 -27.17 25.70 30.92
N ASP A 234 -28.37 25.88 31.48
CA ASP A 234 -28.86 27.20 31.89
C ASP A 234 -28.00 27.79 33.02
N PHE A 235 -27.58 26.95 33.98
CA PHE A 235 -26.68 27.35 35.07
C PHE A 235 -25.33 27.88 34.53
N PHE A 236 -24.84 27.31 33.42
CA PHE A 236 -23.55 27.70 32.85
C PHE A 236 -23.65 28.99 32.03
N LYS A 237 -24.75 29.15 31.27
CA LYS A 237 -25.00 30.38 30.49
C LYS A 237 -25.11 31.62 31.38
N GLU A 238 -25.73 31.46 32.56
CA GLU A 238 -25.83 32.52 33.53
C GLU A 238 -24.49 32.85 34.21
N ALA A 239 -23.70 31.82 34.55
CA ALA A 239 -22.45 31.98 35.29
C ALA A 239 -21.28 32.48 34.43
N VAL A 240 -21.22 32.06 33.14
CA VAL A 240 -20.05 32.30 32.27
C VAL A 240 -20.48 32.76 30.85
N PRO A 241 -21.06 33.97 30.72
CA PRO A 241 -21.64 34.43 29.46
C PRO A 241 -20.63 34.69 28.33
N PHE A 242 -19.34 34.83 28.67
CA PHE A 242 -18.29 35.04 27.69
C PHE A 242 -17.80 33.74 26.99
N MET A 243 -18.20 32.58 27.52
CA MET A 243 -17.85 31.28 26.96
C MET A 243 -18.99 30.71 26.10
N GLU A 244 -18.85 30.77 24.81
CA GLU A 244 -19.90 30.40 23.85
C GLU A 244 -20.04 28.89 23.71
N ASN A 245 -18.93 28.17 23.75
CA ASN A 245 -18.92 26.73 23.66
C ASN A 245 -17.96 26.14 24.71
N LEU A 246 -18.49 25.21 25.49
CA LEU A 246 -17.72 24.32 26.36
C LEU A 246 -18.31 22.94 26.23
N LYS A 247 -17.51 22.00 25.69
CA LYS A 247 -17.89 20.62 25.53
C LYS A 247 -16.82 19.71 26.14
N ILE A 248 -17.24 18.80 26.98
CA ILE A 248 -16.42 17.72 27.51
C ILE A 248 -16.76 16.45 26.75
N ARG A 249 -15.76 15.68 26.35
CA ARG A 249 -15.96 14.42 25.66
C ARG A 249 -15.04 13.33 26.20
N ALA A 250 -15.53 12.11 26.15
CA ALA A 250 -14.75 10.91 26.42
C ALA A 250 -15.09 9.84 25.39
N SER A 251 -14.11 9.04 25.01
CA SER A 251 -14.32 7.91 24.10
C SER A 251 -13.43 6.74 24.46
N ALA A 252 -13.95 5.55 24.17
CA ALA A 252 -13.23 4.28 24.28
C ALA A 252 -13.52 3.47 23.02
N GLY A 253 -12.51 2.80 22.47
CA GLY A 253 -12.68 1.99 21.27
C GLY A 253 -11.58 0.97 21.10
N ARG A 254 -11.92 -0.10 20.37
CA ARG A 254 -11.00 -1.15 19.95
C ARG A 254 -10.83 -1.12 18.45
N LEU A 255 -9.58 -1.20 18.01
CA LEU A 255 -9.20 -1.29 16.60
C LEU A 255 -8.55 -2.65 16.34
N GLY A 256 -8.74 -3.16 15.13
CA GLY A 256 -8.08 -4.38 14.64
C GLY A 256 -7.23 -4.12 13.42
N SER A 257 -6.10 -4.80 13.31
CA SER A 257 -5.23 -4.78 12.14
C SER A 257 -4.84 -6.19 11.73
N ASP A 258 -4.85 -6.45 10.41
CA ASP A 258 -4.34 -7.68 9.80
C ASP A 258 -3.03 -7.43 9.01
N ARG A 259 -2.51 -6.19 9.00
CA ARG A 259 -1.36 -5.79 8.16
C ARG A 259 -0.04 -6.45 8.52
N ALA A 260 0.24 -6.60 9.83
CA ALA A 260 1.48 -7.22 10.30
C ALA A 260 1.56 -8.71 9.94
N ILE A 261 0.40 -9.35 9.78
CA ILE A 261 0.26 -10.79 9.58
C ILE A 261 0.60 -11.19 8.15
N SER A 262 0.22 -10.39 7.15
CA SER A 262 0.31 -10.73 5.74
C SER A 262 1.74 -10.81 5.19
N ASN A 263 2.74 -10.23 5.88
CA ASN A 263 4.10 -10.11 5.36
C ASN A 263 5.10 -11.14 5.93
N THR A 264 4.84 -11.70 7.11
CA THR A 264 5.82 -12.53 7.84
C THR A 264 5.41 -13.97 8.05
N MET A 265 4.11 -14.24 8.19
CA MET A 265 3.59 -15.58 8.47
C MET A 265 2.33 -15.85 7.65
N THR A 266 2.06 -17.13 7.39
CA THR A 266 0.82 -17.59 6.76
C THR A 266 0.14 -18.61 7.67
N TYR A 267 -1.17 -18.73 7.58
CA TYR A 267 -1.91 -19.78 8.29
C TYR A 267 -1.97 -21.10 7.49
N PHE A 268 -1.48 -21.10 6.25
CA PHE A 268 -1.39 -22.27 5.38
C PHE A 268 0.03 -22.44 4.86
N SER A 269 0.40 -23.68 4.55
CA SER A 269 1.71 -23.98 3.99
C SER A 269 1.83 -23.44 2.57
N THR A 270 2.91 -22.70 2.33
CA THR A 270 3.30 -22.24 1.00
C THR A 270 4.60 -22.92 0.60
N ALA A 271 4.68 -23.38 -0.62
CA ALA A 271 5.88 -23.96 -1.18
C ALA A 271 6.39 -23.09 -2.33
N SER A 272 7.69 -22.97 -2.46
CA SER A 272 8.36 -22.36 -3.61
C SER A 272 9.29 -23.36 -4.26
N LEU A 273 9.38 -23.31 -5.59
CA LEU A 273 10.38 -24.05 -6.31
C LEU A 273 11.74 -23.40 -6.05
N SER A 274 12.69 -24.17 -5.46
CA SER A 274 14.04 -23.68 -5.26
C SER A 274 14.72 -23.43 -6.61
N THR A 275 15.45 -22.32 -6.71
CA THR A 275 16.29 -22.00 -7.87
C THR A 275 17.66 -22.66 -7.77
N ASP A 276 18.10 -23.00 -6.55
CA ASP A 276 19.38 -23.66 -6.30
C ASP A 276 19.15 -25.16 -6.21
N PRO A 277 19.75 -25.96 -7.10
CA PRO A 277 19.62 -27.40 -7.06
C PRO A 277 20.47 -27.96 -5.89
N ILE A 278 19.81 -28.37 -4.80
CA ILE A 278 20.46 -29.01 -3.65
C ILE A 278 20.29 -30.52 -3.72
N VAL A 279 19.32 -31.00 -4.50
CA VAL A 279 19.05 -32.45 -4.62
C VAL A 279 19.63 -32.95 -5.92
N LEU A 280 20.44 -34.00 -5.82
CA LEU A 280 21.04 -34.69 -6.95
C LEU A 280 20.36 -36.04 -7.14
N PHE A 281 19.83 -36.31 -8.34
CA PHE A 281 19.49 -37.67 -8.76
C PHE A 281 20.63 -38.19 -9.64
N GLY A 282 21.48 -39.01 -9.06
CA GLY A 282 22.78 -39.31 -9.65
C GLY A 282 23.62 -38.03 -9.73
N ASN A 283 24.09 -37.67 -10.93
CA ASN A 283 24.84 -36.44 -11.18
C ASN A 283 23.97 -35.28 -11.73
N THR A 284 22.65 -35.45 -11.80
CA THR A 284 21.77 -34.44 -12.36
C THR A 284 21.13 -33.59 -11.25
N PRO A 285 21.42 -32.27 -11.20
CA PRO A 285 20.79 -31.36 -10.25
C PRO A 285 19.29 -31.21 -10.50
N GLN A 286 18.49 -31.35 -9.47
CA GLN A 286 17.03 -31.22 -9.53
C GLN A 286 16.55 -30.07 -8.64
N LYS A 287 15.55 -29.36 -9.12
CA LYS A 287 14.83 -28.35 -8.32
C LYS A 287 13.88 -29.07 -7.37
N TYR A 288 13.76 -28.57 -6.16
CA TYR A 288 12.87 -29.12 -5.15
C TYR A 288 11.86 -28.07 -4.65
N LEU A 289 10.75 -28.55 -4.11
CA LEU A 289 9.77 -27.71 -3.44
C LEU A 289 10.19 -27.50 -1.98
N GLY A 290 10.53 -26.28 -1.65
CA GLY A 290 10.83 -25.87 -0.29
C GLY A 290 9.65 -25.14 0.36
N ILE A 291 9.49 -25.31 1.69
CA ILE A 291 8.52 -24.53 2.46
C ILE A 291 9.04 -23.10 2.57
N SER A 292 8.25 -22.14 2.10
CA SER A 292 8.70 -20.74 1.95
C SER A 292 8.62 -19.94 3.25
N ARG A 293 7.66 -20.26 4.13
CA ARG A 293 7.36 -19.47 5.35
C ARG A 293 6.89 -20.37 6.48
N PRO A 294 7.15 -19.98 7.75
CA PRO A 294 6.58 -20.63 8.91
C PRO A 294 5.04 -20.57 8.86
N VAL A 295 4.38 -21.63 9.26
CA VAL A 295 2.93 -21.73 9.33
C VAL A 295 2.47 -21.45 10.76
N ASN A 296 1.56 -20.52 10.94
CA ASN A 296 0.91 -20.27 12.23
C ASN A 296 -0.62 -20.36 12.09
N PRO A 297 -1.26 -21.47 12.44
CA PRO A 297 -2.70 -21.66 12.35
C PRO A 297 -3.49 -20.86 13.40
N LEU A 298 -2.81 -20.25 14.37
CA LEU A 298 -3.40 -19.45 15.45
C LEU A 298 -3.34 -17.95 15.19
N LEU A 299 -3.03 -17.53 13.97
CA LEU A 299 -3.03 -16.12 13.58
C LEU A 299 -4.39 -15.47 13.90
N LYS A 300 -4.34 -14.31 14.55
CA LYS A 300 -5.50 -13.51 14.97
C LYS A 300 -5.29 -12.06 14.59
N TRP A 301 -6.35 -11.27 14.69
CA TRP A 301 -6.28 -9.82 14.59
C TRP A 301 -5.34 -9.26 15.66
N GLU A 302 -4.51 -8.32 15.27
CA GLU A 302 -3.80 -7.43 16.19
C GLU A 302 -4.81 -6.42 16.73
N LEU A 303 -4.87 -6.26 18.05
CA LEU A 303 -5.86 -5.42 18.72
C LEU A 303 -5.18 -4.24 19.39
N THR A 304 -5.79 -3.06 19.24
CA THR A 304 -5.36 -1.84 19.93
C THR A 304 -6.58 -1.22 20.62
N ASP A 305 -6.50 -1.07 21.94
CA ASP A 305 -7.50 -0.36 22.72
C ASP A 305 -7.09 1.10 22.91
N THR A 306 -8.02 2.01 22.66
CA THR A 306 -7.78 3.45 22.69
C THR A 306 -8.77 4.13 23.60
N TYR A 307 -8.31 5.02 24.47
CA TYR A 307 -9.11 5.82 25.38
C TYR A 307 -8.74 7.29 25.20
N ASN A 308 -9.73 8.16 25.04
CA ASN A 308 -9.51 9.59 24.87
C ASN A 308 -10.47 10.37 25.77
N VAL A 309 -9.95 11.46 26.36
CA VAL A 309 -10.73 12.49 27.05
C VAL A 309 -10.30 13.84 26.46
N GLY A 310 -11.25 14.72 26.24
CA GLY A 310 -10.98 16.02 25.66
C GLY A 310 -11.98 17.08 26.10
N ILE A 311 -11.51 18.31 26.10
CA ILE A 311 -12.30 19.51 26.34
C ILE A 311 -12.18 20.38 25.10
N GLU A 312 -13.29 20.89 24.60
CA GLU A 312 -13.39 21.81 23.48
C GLU A 312 -14.03 23.09 24.02
N SER A 313 -13.37 24.23 23.82
CA SER A 313 -13.88 25.53 24.25
C SER A 313 -13.74 26.58 23.16
N SER A 314 -14.67 27.54 23.15
CA SER A 314 -14.64 28.74 22.32
C SER A 314 -15.11 29.91 23.14
N MET A 315 -14.34 31.01 23.12
CA MET A 315 -14.53 32.20 23.93
C MET A 315 -14.41 33.44 23.04
N TRP A 316 -15.06 34.54 23.44
CA TRP A 316 -14.95 35.87 22.83
C TRP A 316 -15.11 35.85 21.30
N ASN A 317 -16.24 35.37 20.81
CA ASN A 317 -16.55 35.28 19.37
C ASN A 317 -15.48 34.55 18.54
N GLY A 318 -14.90 33.50 19.14
CA GLY A 318 -13.91 32.66 18.45
C GLY A 318 -12.49 33.21 18.41
N LEU A 319 -12.16 34.15 19.29
CA LEU A 319 -10.80 34.67 19.45
C LEU A 319 -9.85 33.69 20.17
N LEU A 320 -10.40 32.70 20.87
CA LEU A 320 -9.70 31.56 21.50
C LEU A 320 -10.53 30.28 21.36
#